data_db77abb92bd21c1d3c45796c137d2b32
#
_entry.id   db77abb92bd21c1d3c45796c137d2b32
#
_cell.length_a   1.000
_cell.length_b   1.000
_cell.length_c   1.000
_cell.angle_alpha   90.00
_cell.angle_beta   90.00
_cell.angle_gamma   90.00
#
_symmetry.space_group_name_H-M   'P 1'
#
loop_
_entity.id
_entity.type
_entity.pdbx_description
1 polymer ?
#
loop_
_entity_poly.entity_id
_entity_poly.type
_entity_poly.pdbx_seq_one_letter_code
_entity_poly.pdbx_strand_id
1 'polypeptide(L)'
;MGQATDLDAVIGRMTADFLARNSAAGMLRRALEDVGVGFVPVMDHLTIRTMNIDQRAEEFIALGYGYDETIRYEDWFAKVFRKAGYPALFVDQAYPDARGQTSIIPRWVEKFGDRVFHHVAVRVENIE
;
A
#
# COMPACT_ATOMS: atom_id res chain seq x y z
N MET A 1 -17.22 -0.85 18.05
CA MET A 1 -16.70 -1.09 16.70
C MET A 1 -15.30 -1.58 16.79
N GLY A 2 -15.00 -2.66 16.10
CA GLY A 2 -13.68 -3.27 16.12
C GLY A 2 -12.70 -2.64 15.17
N GLN A 3 -11.42 -2.91 15.38
CA GLN A 3 -10.33 -2.46 14.51
C GLN A 3 -10.53 -2.89 13.05
N ALA A 4 -11.11 -4.10 12.83
CA ALA A 4 -11.35 -4.61 11.49
C ALA A 4 -12.27 -3.68 10.68
N THR A 5 -13.31 -3.11 11.30
CA THR A 5 -14.22 -2.17 10.64
C THR A 5 -13.49 -0.88 10.26
N ASP A 6 -12.66 -0.36 11.15
CA ASP A 6 -11.88 0.85 10.87
C ASP A 6 -10.85 0.61 9.78
N LEU A 7 -10.17 -0.54 9.82
CA LEU A 7 -9.20 -0.91 8.80
C LEU A 7 -9.87 -1.09 7.43
N ASP A 8 -11.02 -1.74 7.37
CA ASP A 8 -11.76 -1.92 6.12
C ASP A 8 -12.12 -0.56 5.51
N ALA A 9 -12.54 0.40 6.34
CA ALA A 9 -12.86 1.75 5.87
C ALA A 9 -11.63 2.47 5.32
N VAL A 10 -10.49 2.35 6.00
CA VAL A 10 -9.24 2.97 5.56
C VAL A 10 -8.77 2.37 4.23
N ILE A 11 -8.68 1.04 4.16
CA ILE A 11 -8.25 0.35 2.94
C ILE A 11 -9.22 0.64 1.80
N GLY A 12 -10.53 0.59 2.06
CA GLY A 12 -11.54 0.87 1.05
C GLY A 12 -11.42 2.27 0.47
N ARG A 13 -11.22 3.27 1.33
CA ARG A 13 -11.04 4.65 0.90
C ARG A 13 -9.76 4.84 0.06
N MET A 14 -8.64 4.28 0.53
CA MET A 14 -7.36 4.38 -0.19
C MET A 14 -7.42 3.62 -1.51
N THR A 15 -8.10 2.48 -1.56
CA THR A 15 -8.30 1.71 -2.78
C THR A 15 -9.15 2.51 -3.78
N ALA A 16 -10.25 3.10 -3.34
CA ALA A 16 -11.11 3.93 -4.19
C ALA A 16 -10.35 5.12 -4.78
N ASP A 17 -9.53 5.79 -3.97
CA ASP A 17 -8.66 6.88 -4.42
C ASP A 17 -7.66 6.40 -5.48
N PHE A 18 -7.02 5.28 -5.24
CA PHE A 18 -6.05 4.70 -6.18
C PHE A 18 -6.71 4.37 -7.51
N LEU A 19 -7.88 3.74 -7.48
CA LEU A 19 -8.63 3.38 -8.70
C LEU A 19 -9.06 4.62 -9.47
N ALA A 20 -9.43 5.69 -8.78
CA ALA A 20 -9.83 6.94 -9.41
C ALA A 20 -8.66 7.65 -10.13
N ARG A 21 -7.44 7.48 -9.60
CA ARG A 21 -6.23 8.11 -10.15
C ARG A 21 -5.50 7.26 -11.18
N ASN A 22 -5.87 5.98 -11.31
CA ASN A 22 -5.16 5.02 -12.15
C ASN A 22 -6.14 4.35 -13.10
N SER A 23 -6.14 4.77 -14.36
CA SER A 23 -7.09 4.27 -15.35
C SER A 23 -6.91 2.77 -15.63
N ALA A 24 -5.68 2.26 -15.62
CA ALA A 24 -5.42 0.84 -15.82
C ALA A 24 -6.02 0.00 -14.67
N ALA A 25 -5.85 0.47 -13.42
CA ALA A 25 -6.44 -0.20 -12.26
C ALA A 25 -7.98 -0.17 -12.33
N GLY A 26 -8.56 0.94 -12.75
CA GLY A 26 -10.01 1.06 -12.93
C GLY A 26 -10.54 0.12 -13.99
N MET A 27 -9.79 -0.08 -15.08
CA MET A 27 -10.16 -1.06 -16.11
C MET A 27 -10.10 -2.48 -15.58
N LEU A 28 -9.07 -2.82 -14.80
CA LEU A 28 -8.97 -4.13 -14.17
C LEU A 28 -10.14 -4.37 -13.23
N ARG A 29 -10.50 -3.39 -12.40
CA ARG A 29 -11.64 -3.51 -11.50
C ARG A 29 -12.91 -3.83 -12.25
N ARG A 30 -13.18 -3.11 -13.34
CA ARG A 30 -14.39 -3.35 -14.15
C ARG A 30 -14.40 -4.75 -14.77
N ALA A 31 -13.25 -5.20 -15.26
CA ALA A 31 -13.13 -6.55 -15.82
C ALA A 31 -13.39 -7.62 -14.76
N LEU A 32 -12.91 -7.43 -13.54
CA LEU A 32 -13.16 -8.35 -12.43
C LEU A 32 -14.63 -8.33 -12.02
N GLU A 33 -15.25 -7.17 -11.95
CA GLU A 33 -16.68 -7.03 -11.62
C GLU A 33 -17.57 -7.75 -12.65
N ASP A 34 -17.19 -7.68 -13.94
CA ASP A 34 -17.93 -8.36 -15.01
C ASP A 34 -17.97 -9.87 -14.82
N VAL A 35 -17.01 -10.45 -14.15
CA VAL A 35 -16.99 -11.89 -13.82
C VAL A 35 -17.33 -12.16 -12.35
N GLY A 36 -17.86 -11.17 -11.64
CA GLY A 36 -18.35 -11.34 -10.27
C GLY A 36 -17.25 -11.33 -9.20
N VAL A 37 -16.07 -10.78 -9.50
CA VAL A 37 -14.93 -10.74 -8.56
C VAL A 37 -14.75 -9.33 -8.04
N GLY A 38 -14.68 -9.17 -6.70
CA GLY A 38 -14.35 -7.91 -6.08
C GLY A 38 -12.86 -7.62 -6.18
N PHE A 39 -12.49 -6.34 -6.22
CA PHE A 39 -11.09 -5.94 -6.33
C PHE A 39 -10.31 -6.17 -5.02
N VAL A 40 -10.88 -5.79 -3.88
CA VAL A 40 -10.19 -5.88 -2.59
C VAL A 40 -9.75 -7.32 -2.25
N PRO A 41 -10.58 -8.36 -2.44
CA PRO A 41 -10.18 -9.73 -2.11
C PRO A 41 -9.01 -10.28 -2.93
N VAL A 42 -8.70 -9.68 -4.09
CA VAL A 42 -7.58 -10.15 -4.92
C VAL A 42 -6.30 -9.37 -4.69
N MET A 43 -6.32 -8.34 -3.84
CA MET A 43 -5.11 -7.58 -3.53
C MET A 43 -4.15 -8.43 -2.71
N ASP A 44 -2.91 -8.55 -3.18
CA ASP A 44 -1.85 -9.27 -2.50
C ASP A 44 -1.07 -8.37 -1.55
N HIS A 45 -0.68 -7.20 -2.03
CA HIS A 45 -0.02 -6.22 -1.19
C HIS A 45 -0.30 -4.79 -1.66
N LEU A 46 -0.11 -3.88 -0.73
CA LEU A 46 -0.31 -2.45 -0.88
C LEU A 46 1.00 -1.73 -0.56
N THR A 47 1.30 -0.67 -1.27
CA THR A 47 2.51 0.10 -1.01
C THR A 47 2.18 1.57 -0.80
N ILE A 48 2.72 2.12 0.29
CA ILE A 48 2.64 3.54 0.64
C ILE A 48 4.06 4.08 0.67
N ARG A 49 4.26 5.27 0.13
CA ARG A 49 5.52 6.01 0.24
C ARG A 49 5.35 7.13 1.25
N THR A 50 6.35 7.35 2.10
CA THR A 50 6.28 8.34 3.17
C THR A 50 7.63 9.00 3.42
N MET A 51 7.61 10.15 4.07
CA MET A 51 8.79 10.78 4.64
C MET A 51 8.87 10.58 6.15
N ASN A 52 7.88 9.90 6.75
CA ASN A 52 7.87 9.59 8.18
C ASN A 52 7.30 8.18 8.38
N ILE A 53 8.15 7.18 8.21
CA ILE A 53 7.77 5.77 8.24
C ILE A 53 7.23 5.36 9.61
N ASP A 54 7.77 5.91 10.70
CA ASP A 54 7.33 5.55 12.04
C ASP A 54 5.89 6.01 12.28
N GLN A 55 5.55 7.21 11.86
CA GLN A 55 4.19 7.73 11.99
C GLN A 55 3.19 6.92 11.16
N ARG A 56 3.54 6.62 9.91
CA ARG A 56 2.66 5.82 9.05
C ARG A 56 2.49 4.41 9.59
N ALA A 57 3.59 3.80 10.07
CA ALA A 57 3.55 2.48 10.68
C ALA A 57 2.63 2.44 11.90
N GLU A 58 2.73 3.42 12.79
CA GLU A 58 1.89 3.49 13.99
C GLU A 58 0.40 3.49 13.65
N GLU A 59 0.01 4.19 12.60
CA GLU A 59 -1.40 4.25 12.19
C GLU A 59 -1.94 2.86 11.81
N PHE A 60 -1.15 2.08 11.08
CA PHE A 60 -1.56 0.73 10.67
C PHE A 60 -1.42 -0.30 11.78
N ILE A 61 -0.43 -0.14 12.65
CA ILE A 61 -0.31 -0.99 13.85
C ILE A 61 -1.54 -0.79 14.74
N ALA A 62 -1.98 0.46 14.91
CA ALA A 62 -3.21 0.75 15.66
C ALA A 62 -4.45 0.10 15.04
N LEU A 63 -4.44 -0.14 13.73
CA LEU A 63 -5.52 -0.81 13.01
C LEU A 63 -5.37 -2.34 12.98
N GLY A 64 -4.33 -2.89 13.61
CA GLY A 64 -4.17 -4.32 13.76
C GLY A 64 -3.06 -4.98 12.95
N TYR A 65 -2.33 -4.23 12.12
CA TYR A 65 -1.17 -4.77 11.44
C TYR A 65 -0.02 -5.03 12.41
N GLY A 66 0.78 -6.06 12.15
CA GLY A 66 2.00 -6.35 12.89
C GLY A 66 3.21 -6.18 11.98
N TYR A 67 4.30 -5.67 12.55
CA TYR A 67 5.57 -5.58 11.85
C TYR A 67 6.10 -6.99 11.53
N ASP A 68 6.57 -7.18 10.30
CA ASP A 68 7.16 -8.45 9.85
C ASP A 68 8.65 -8.32 9.58
N GLU A 69 9.04 -7.45 8.64
CA GLU A 69 10.45 -7.34 8.24
C GLU A 69 10.76 -5.96 7.66
N THR A 70 12.06 -5.66 7.56
CA THR A 70 12.56 -4.50 6.84
C THR A 70 13.38 -4.98 5.65
N ILE A 71 13.07 -4.46 4.47
CA ILE A 71 13.81 -4.74 3.24
C ILE A 71 14.61 -3.49 2.90
N ARG A 72 15.93 -3.65 2.69
CA ARG A 72 16.83 -2.52 2.42
C ARG A 72 17.29 -2.53 0.99
N TYR A 73 17.17 -1.36 0.35
CA TYR A 73 17.63 -1.12 -1.00
C TYR A 73 18.76 -0.09 -0.98
N GLU A 74 19.23 0.33 -2.14
CA GLU A 74 20.38 1.23 -2.25
C GLU A 74 20.12 2.61 -1.61
N ASP A 75 18.99 3.23 -1.99
CA ASP A 75 18.67 4.59 -1.54
C ASP A 75 17.37 4.72 -0.77
N TRP A 76 16.72 3.59 -0.48
CA TRP A 76 15.46 3.55 0.26
C TRP A 76 15.29 2.21 0.97
N PHE A 77 14.32 2.13 1.86
CA PHE A 77 13.99 0.89 2.56
C PHE A 77 12.47 0.78 2.73
N ALA A 78 12.01 -0.42 2.95
CA ALA A 78 10.59 -0.72 3.17
C ALA A 78 10.43 -1.47 4.48
N LYS A 79 9.43 -1.10 5.26
CA LYS A 79 8.95 -1.94 6.37
C LYS A 79 7.68 -2.66 5.92
N VAL A 80 7.65 -3.96 6.16
CA VAL A 80 6.54 -4.81 5.75
C VAL A 80 5.71 -5.15 6.98
N PHE A 81 4.40 -4.97 6.85
CA PHE A 81 3.43 -5.26 7.90
C PHE A 81 2.42 -6.27 7.40
N ARG A 82 1.95 -7.14 8.29
CA ARG A 82 0.99 -8.18 7.93
C ARG A 82 -0.13 -8.25 8.94
N LYS A 83 -1.31 -8.60 8.42
CA LYS A 83 -2.48 -8.89 9.22
C LYS A 83 -3.27 -10.00 8.52
N ALA A 84 -3.63 -11.05 9.26
CA ALA A 84 -4.40 -12.17 8.71
C ALA A 84 -5.71 -11.67 8.07
N GLY A 85 -6.00 -12.12 6.86
CA GLY A 85 -7.19 -11.72 6.11
C GLY A 85 -7.08 -10.40 5.36
N TYR A 86 -5.89 -9.76 5.39
CA TYR A 86 -5.66 -8.48 4.73
C TYR A 86 -4.41 -8.54 3.84
N PRO A 87 -4.32 -7.70 2.82
CA PRO A 87 -3.12 -7.64 2.00
C PRO A 87 -1.92 -7.18 2.83
N ALA A 88 -0.73 -7.66 2.49
CA ALA A 88 0.50 -7.18 3.11
C ALA A 88 0.66 -5.68 2.81
N LEU A 89 1.17 -4.94 3.77
CA LEU A 89 1.39 -3.51 3.65
C LEU A 89 2.89 -3.22 3.62
N PHE A 90 3.35 -2.56 2.57
CA PHE A 90 4.72 -2.08 2.43
C PHE A 90 4.72 -0.57 2.63
N VAL A 91 5.54 -0.09 3.56
CA VAL A 91 5.72 1.34 3.79
C VAL A 91 7.15 1.69 3.43
N ASP A 92 7.32 2.50 2.39
CA ASP A 92 8.62 2.81 1.79
C ASP A 92 9.05 4.21 2.18
N GLN A 93 10.34 4.36 2.50
CA GLN A 93 10.94 5.66 2.79
C GLN A 93 12.36 5.72 2.26
N ALA A 94 12.75 6.88 1.72
CA ALA A 94 14.15 7.15 1.40
C ALA A 94 14.96 7.20 2.70
N TYR A 95 16.21 6.73 2.65
CA TYR A 95 17.08 6.89 3.82
C TYR A 95 17.21 8.37 4.17
N PRO A 96 17.20 8.72 5.46
CA PRO A 96 17.29 10.12 5.88
C PRO A 96 18.71 10.69 5.79
N ASP A 97 19.71 9.84 5.54
CA ASP A 97 21.11 10.24 5.38
C ASP A 97 21.48 10.40 3.89
N ALA A 98 22.77 10.48 3.59
CA ALA A 98 23.28 10.69 2.24
C ALA A 98 22.81 9.61 1.23
N ARG A 99 22.54 8.38 1.71
CA ARG A 99 22.08 7.32 0.84
C ARG A 99 20.73 7.65 0.16
N GLY A 100 19.90 8.43 0.83
CA GLY A 100 18.57 8.77 0.32
C GLY A 100 18.55 9.90 -0.71
N GLN A 101 19.68 10.55 -0.97
CA GLN A 101 19.72 11.70 -1.87
C GLN A 101 19.36 11.38 -3.31
N THR A 102 19.56 10.14 -3.74
CA THR A 102 19.22 9.69 -5.10
C THR A 102 17.81 9.13 -5.21
N SER A 103 17.08 9.01 -4.10
CA SER A 103 15.75 8.41 -4.11
C SER A 103 14.70 9.35 -4.72
N ILE A 104 13.80 8.77 -5.50
CA ILE A 104 12.65 9.48 -6.06
C ILE A 104 11.50 9.61 -5.06
N ILE A 105 11.55 8.92 -3.93
CA ILE A 105 10.44 8.87 -2.97
C ILE A 105 10.06 10.26 -2.43
N PRO A 106 11.00 11.12 -2.00
CA PRO A 106 10.63 12.43 -1.48
C PRO A 106 9.82 13.28 -2.46
N ARG A 107 10.20 13.30 -3.73
CA ARG A 107 9.46 14.04 -4.75
C ARG A 107 8.07 13.47 -5.01
N TRP A 108 7.97 12.15 -4.98
CA TRP A 108 6.69 11.49 -5.15
C TRP A 108 5.75 11.84 -3.99
N VAL A 109 6.24 11.79 -2.75
CA VAL A 109 5.46 12.14 -1.55
C VAL A 109 5.05 13.61 -1.57
N GLU A 110 5.95 14.49 -1.98
CA GLU A 110 5.65 15.92 -2.11
C GLU A 110 4.49 16.15 -3.07
N LYS A 111 4.45 15.40 -4.16
CA LYS A 111 3.43 15.56 -5.20
C LYS A 111 2.09 14.90 -4.83
N PHE A 112 2.12 13.71 -4.25
CA PHE A 112 0.92 12.87 -4.06
C PHE A 112 0.52 12.68 -2.60
N GLY A 113 1.42 12.97 -1.64
CA GLY A 113 1.19 12.73 -0.23
C GLY A 113 1.55 11.31 0.20
N ASP A 114 1.43 11.05 1.48
CA ASP A 114 1.79 9.76 2.07
C ASP A 114 0.59 8.98 2.65
N ARG A 115 -0.61 9.39 2.30
CA ARG A 115 -1.85 8.70 2.70
C ARG A 115 -2.58 8.08 1.51
N VAL A 116 -1.84 7.82 0.44
CA VAL A 116 -2.36 7.22 -0.79
C VAL A 116 -1.48 6.03 -1.16
N PHE A 117 -2.02 5.08 -1.89
CA PHE A 117 -1.22 3.97 -2.39
C PHE A 117 -0.35 4.41 -3.55
N HIS A 118 0.92 4.02 -3.50
CA HIS A 118 1.83 4.14 -4.64
C HIS A 118 1.48 3.07 -5.68
N HIS A 119 1.29 1.84 -5.21
CA HIS A 119 0.82 0.76 -6.07
C HIS A 119 0.08 -0.29 -5.27
N VAL A 120 -0.67 -1.11 -5.99
CA VAL A 120 -1.41 -2.25 -5.47
C VAL A 120 -1.04 -3.44 -6.34
N ALA A 121 -0.60 -4.53 -5.72
CA ALA A 121 -0.37 -5.78 -6.42
C ALA A 121 -1.57 -6.70 -6.22
N VAL A 122 -2.04 -7.29 -7.31
CA VAL A 122 -3.16 -8.22 -7.27
C VAL A 122 -2.66 -9.64 -7.47
N ARG A 123 -3.34 -10.58 -6.82
CA ARG A 123 -3.04 -12.00 -6.95
C ARG A 123 -3.73 -12.53 -8.19
N VAL A 124 -2.96 -13.18 -9.06
CA VAL A 124 -3.48 -13.82 -10.27
C VAL A 124 -3.15 -15.30 -10.18
N GLU A 125 -4.17 -16.12 -10.30
CA GLU A 125 -4.01 -17.57 -10.35
C GLU A 125 -4.24 -18.04 -11.79
N ASN A 126 -3.58 -19.14 -12.18
CA ASN A 126 -3.71 -19.76 -13.51
C ASN A 126 -3.36 -18.80 -14.65
N ILE A 127 -2.18 -18.24 -14.58
CA ILE A 127 -1.63 -17.50 -15.71
C ILE A 127 -1.07 -18.53 -16.71
N GLU A 128 -1.81 -18.84 -17.74
CA GLU A 128 -1.36 -19.66 -18.87
C GLU A 128 -1.63 -18.96 -20.19
#